data_437cd41901f2f00915ac90dd39f10555
#
_entry.id   437cd41901f2f00915ac90dd39f10555
#
_cell.length_a   1.000
_cell.length_b   1.000
_cell.length_c   1.000
_cell.angle_alpha   90.00
_cell.angle_beta   90.00
_cell.angle_gamma   90.00
#
_symmetry.space_group_name_H-M   'P 1'
#
loop_
_entity.id
_entity.type
_entity.pdbx_description
1 polymer ?
#
loop_
_entity_poly.entity_id
_entity_poly.type
_entity_poly.pdbx_seq_one_letter_code
_entity_poly.pdbx_strand_id
1 'polypeptide(L)'
;FTAKATAPGFAESEPLVFTRTSHRPRVLRIPEGRQLRLRAHDGQGTPIPSRVRILGIDGTAPIDLGPAHAAQGAGDVVVMLRGHADVQVPPGRYHVVMTHGPAYAAHTAEVEVTETYAPLVDARLSQEVTVRGEVASDLHVHSENSSDSRMTLADRLATLAAEDIALAIPTDHNHVTDYAPTARALDLPHFYTLPGVEITTDRPAFGHFNAYPMTRDPSRAGAGAPPFVQQTPASLFAHVHAIEPAAVVQVNHPRLAGGIGYFELLRLKAETGRAAPGYSEDFDAIEVWNGYELGARDALERNLRDFLDILARGKRVAATGSSDSHQVLHHAPGYPRTMVLVGADAAEDPRAVVAAIKRGASYVTTGPFLQLTVDGQGPGNEVHARDGNFSVSLEVRAASWVPTSRVALYVGKERAYTFTIPRPPQAEQSAGPPTSLRFALHDLPIHVTRDSFVTARVEADTSIAHYLGQGDALAFAFSNPVFLDADGDGRTPWSRP
;
A
#
# COMPACT_ATOMS: atom_id res chain seq x y z
N PHE A 1 -24.59 39.28 -2.68
CA PHE A 1 -23.85 38.02 -2.74
C PHE A 1 -24.52 37.07 -3.75
N THR A 2 -23.74 36.16 -4.27
CA THR A 2 -24.19 35.10 -5.18
C THR A 2 -24.18 33.78 -4.43
N ALA A 3 -25.23 32.98 -4.61
CA ALA A 3 -25.28 31.61 -4.08
C ALA A 3 -25.49 30.60 -5.21
N LYS A 4 -24.91 29.44 -5.08
CA LYS A 4 -25.16 28.26 -5.90
C LYS A 4 -25.54 27.11 -5.00
N ALA A 5 -26.28 26.14 -5.48
CA ALA A 5 -26.53 24.88 -4.82
C ALA A 5 -25.69 23.79 -5.49
N THR A 6 -25.12 22.92 -4.69
CA THR A 6 -24.36 21.75 -5.12
C THR A 6 -24.89 20.50 -4.41
N ALA A 7 -24.83 19.38 -5.08
CA ALA A 7 -25.04 18.05 -4.45
C ALA A 7 -24.12 17.04 -5.12
N PRO A 8 -23.67 16.01 -4.39
CA PRO A 8 -22.82 14.95 -4.93
C PRO A 8 -23.41 14.31 -6.19
N GLY A 9 -22.63 14.21 -7.26
CA GLY A 9 -23.06 13.63 -8.52
C GLY A 9 -23.98 14.49 -9.40
N PHE A 10 -24.20 15.75 -9.02
CA PHE A 10 -25.01 16.68 -9.80
C PHE A 10 -24.18 17.88 -10.28
N ALA A 11 -24.58 18.46 -11.41
CA ALA A 11 -24.04 19.75 -11.82
C ALA A 11 -24.44 20.85 -10.83
N GLU A 12 -23.61 21.89 -10.71
CA GLU A 12 -23.98 23.07 -9.91
C GLU A 12 -25.25 23.73 -10.48
N SER A 13 -26.07 24.30 -9.59
CA SER A 13 -27.19 25.13 -9.99
C SER A 13 -26.71 26.40 -10.68
N GLU A 14 -27.58 27.01 -11.53
CA GLU A 14 -27.38 28.38 -11.95
C GLU A 14 -27.18 29.32 -10.75
N PRO A 15 -26.26 30.29 -10.84
CA PRO A 15 -26.01 31.23 -9.78
C PRO A 15 -27.19 32.15 -9.51
N LEU A 16 -27.61 32.28 -8.25
CA LEU A 16 -28.65 33.20 -7.84
C LEU A 16 -28.04 34.42 -7.12
N VAL A 17 -28.29 35.60 -7.66
CA VAL A 17 -27.80 36.86 -7.08
C VAL A 17 -28.80 37.36 -6.03
N PHE A 18 -28.32 37.62 -4.81
CA PHE A 18 -29.07 38.22 -3.73
C PHE A 18 -28.62 39.66 -3.52
N THR A 19 -29.60 40.58 -3.45
CA THR A 19 -29.37 41.98 -3.10
C THR A 19 -29.84 42.22 -1.66
N ARG A 20 -29.49 43.39 -1.09
CA ARG A 20 -29.94 43.76 0.28
C ARG A 20 -31.47 43.87 0.39
N THR A 21 -32.19 43.99 -0.71
CA THR A 21 -33.65 44.12 -0.77
C THR A 21 -34.36 42.81 -1.15
N SER A 22 -33.64 41.70 -1.24
CA SER A 22 -34.22 40.39 -1.56
C SER A 22 -34.87 39.76 -0.32
N HIS A 23 -36.14 40.05 -0.09
CA HIS A 23 -36.89 39.54 1.07
C HIS A 23 -37.78 38.34 0.77
N ARG A 24 -37.81 37.85 -0.49
CA ARG A 24 -38.62 36.67 -0.86
C ARG A 24 -37.77 35.43 -0.87
N PRO A 25 -38.31 34.28 -0.39
CA PRO A 25 -37.67 33.00 -0.57
C PRO A 25 -37.36 32.73 -2.03
N ARG A 26 -36.16 32.24 -2.33
CA ARG A 26 -35.73 31.83 -3.66
C ARG A 26 -35.32 30.38 -3.67
N VAL A 27 -35.62 29.68 -4.75
CA VAL A 27 -35.30 28.25 -4.90
C VAL A 27 -34.13 28.13 -5.88
N LEU A 28 -33.05 27.51 -5.42
CA LEU A 28 -31.97 27.04 -6.26
C LEU A 28 -32.32 25.61 -6.72
N ARG A 29 -32.35 25.40 -8.03
CA ARG A 29 -32.60 24.08 -8.60
C ARG A 29 -31.29 23.47 -9.07
N ILE A 30 -31.01 22.27 -8.61
CA ILE A 30 -29.90 21.48 -9.12
C ILE A 30 -30.39 20.74 -10.37
N PRO A 31 -29.66 20.82 -11.51
CA PRO A 31 -30.01 20.09 -12.72
C PRO A 31 -30.09 18.57 -12.45
N GLU A 32 -31.02 17.87 -13.09
CA GLU A 32 -31.11 16.44 -12.99
C GLU A 32 -29.88 15.78 -13.61
N GLY A 33 -29.30 14.80 -12.91
CA GLY A 33 -28.29 13.89 -13.43
C GLY A 33 -28.92 12.60 -13.97
N ARG A 34 -28.06 11.68 -14.40
CA ARG A 34 -28.45 10.33 -14.84
C ARG A 34 -27.68 9.26 -14.06
N GLN A 35 -28.29 8.12 -13.85
CA GLN A 35 -27.64 6.99 -13.19
C GLN A 35 -26.73 6.26 -14.19
N LEU A 36 -25.43 6.49 -14.09
CA LEU A 36 -24.41 5.67 -14.74
C LEU A 36 -24.31 4.34 -13.99
N ARG A 37 -24.58 3.25 -14.68
CA ARG A 37 -24.53 1.92 -14.11
C ARG A 37 -23.15 1.31 -14.30
N LEU A 38 -22.56 0.82 -13.22
CA LEU A 38 -21.22 0.25 -13.18
C LEU A 38 -21.27 -1.19 -12.73
N ARG A 39 -20.56 -2.09 -13.40
CA ARG A 39 -20.38 -3.48 -13.01
C ARG A 39 -18.93 -3.90 -13.19
N ALA A 40 -18.45 -4.73 -12.27
CA ALA A 40 -17.15 -5.38 -12.36
C ALA A 40 -17.27 -6.85 -11.98
N HIS A 41 -16.65 -7.71 -12.77
CA HIS A 41 -16.62 -9.14 -12.55
C HIS A 41 -15.25 -9.71 -12.93
N ASP A 42 -14.91 -10.86 -12.36
CA ASP A 42 -13.71 -11.62 -12.69
C ASP A 42 -13.78 -12.29 -14.07
N GLY A 43 -12.77 -13.10 -14.39
CA GLY A 43 -12.71 -13.86 -15.64
C GLY A 43 -13.84 -14.90 -15.80
N GLN A 44 -14.47 -15.31 -14.70
CA GLN A 44 -15.55 -16.31 -14.65
C GLN A 44 -16.95 -15.67 -14.58
N GLY A 45 -17.04 -14.35 -14.46
CA GLY A 45 -18.30 -13.61 -14.36
C GLY A 45 -18.76 -13.42 -12.91
N THR A 46 -17.95 -13.76 -11.91
CA THR A 46 -18.26 -13.51 -10.49
C THR A 46 -18.08 -12.03 -10.20
N PRO A 47 -19.08 -11.33 -9.60
CA PRO A 47 -18.90 -9.97 -9.17
C PRO A 47 -17.75 -9.83 -8.16
N ILE A 48 -16.86 -8.87 -8.37
CA ILE A 48 -15.72 -8.64 -7.49
C ILE A 48 -15.67 -7.18 -7.00
N PRO A 49 -15.16 -6.94 -5.77
CA PRO A 49 -14.93 -5.60 -5.29
C PRO A 49 -14.02 -4.83 -6.27
N SER A 50 -14.25 -3.54 -6.43
CA SER A 50 -13.44 -2.75 -7.36
C SER A 50 -13.50 -1.28 -7.04
N ARG A 51 -12.45 -0.58 -7.44
CA ARG A 51 -12.34 0.86 -7.41
C ARG A 51 -12.62 1.42 -8.78
N VAL A 52 -13.44 2.44 -8.84
CA VAL A 52 -13.82 3.12 -10.10
C VAL A 52 -13.46 4.59 -10.01
N ARG A 53 -12.84 5.12 -11.06
CA ARG A 53 -12.67 6.55 -11.27
C ARG A 53 -13.51 7.00 -12.46
N ILE A 54 -14.16 8.15 -12.30
CA ILE A 54 -15.02 8.76 -13.33
C ILE A 54 -14.51 10.16 -13.61
N LEU A 55 -13.85 10.34 -14.73
CA LEU A 55 -13.15 11.58 -15.10
C LEU A 55 -13.90 12.29 -16.22
N GLY A 56 -14.30 13.55 -16.02
CA GLY A 56 -14.84 14.36 -17.11
C GLY A 56 -13.79 14.63 -18.19
N ILE A 57 -14.16 14.44 -19.45
CA ILE A 57 -13.31 14.67 -20.63
C ILE A 57 -14.02 15.59 -21.63
N ASP A 58 -13.28 16.10 -22.60
CA ASP A 58 -13.78 16.93 -23.72
C ASP A 58 -14.66 18.13 -23.27
N GLY A 59 -14.19 18.82 -22.23
CA GLY A 59 -14.91 19.99 -21.69
C GLY A 59 -15.96 19.67 -20.64
N THR A 60 -16.21 18.39 -20.34
CA THR A 60 -17.04 17.98 -19.20
C THR A 60 -16.35 18.34 -17.90
N ALA A 61 -17.06 19.03 -17.01
CA ALA A 61 -16.52 19.45 -15.71
C ALA A 61 -16.12 18.23 -14.86
N PRO A 62 -15.11 18.39 -13.98
CA PRO A 62 -14.82 17.36 -12.98
C PRO A 62 -16.06 17.04 -12.14
N ILE A 63 -16.26 15.75 -11.88
CA ILE A 63 -17.36 15.28 -11.04
C ILE A 63 -16.97 15.33 -9.55
N ASP A 64 -17.95 15.59 -8.69
CA ASP A 64 -17.83 15.43 -7.24
C ASP A 64 -18.95 14.52 -6.75
N LEU A 65 -18.60 13.29 -6.39
CA LEU A 65 -19.51 12.25 -5.93
C LEU A 65 -19.71 12.25 -4.42
N GLY A 66 -19.01 13.14 -3.70
CA GLY A 66 -19.17 13.27 -2.27
C GLY A 66 -17.85 13.48 -1.50
N PRO A 67 -17.93 13.42 -0.17
CA PRO A 67 -16.81 13.73 0.71
C PRO A 67 -15.68 12.70 0.58
N ALA A 68 -14.45 13.16 0.71
CA ALA A 68 -13.23 12.38 0.47
C ALA A 68 -13.14 11.05 1.25
N HIS A 69 -13.95 10.86 2.29
CA HIS A 69 -13.92 9.69 3.18
C HIS A 69 -15.06 8.68 2.93
N ALA A 70 -15.99 8.93 2.01
CA ALA A 70 -17.12 8.04 1.74
C ALA A 70 -16.83 7.07 0.59
N ALA A 71 -16.84 5.76 0.84
CA ALA A 71 -16.51 4.76 -0.17
C ALA A 71 -17.51 4.74 -1.33
N GLN A 72 -18.80 5.03 -1.08
CA GLN A 72 -19.84 5.05 -2.10
C GLN A 72 -19.73 6.25 -3.07
N GLY A 73 -18.86 7.23 -2.78
CA GLY A 73 -18.59 8.37 -3.65
C GLY A 73 -17.71 9.40 -2.95
N ALA A 74 -16.49 9.61 -3.48
CA ALA A 74 -15.50 10.55 -2.99
C ALA A 74 -14.83 11.27 -4.15
N GLY A 75 -15.20 12.53 -4.42
CA GLY A 75 -14.70 13.24 -5.59
C GLY A 75 -15.01 12.50 -6.88
N ASP A 76 -13.99 12.00 -7.58
CA ASP A 76 -14.12 11.20 -8.82
C ASP A 76 -14.08 9.67 -8.59
N VAL A 77 -14.10 9.20 -7.33
CA VAL A 77 -13.91 7.80 -6.96
C VAL A 77 -15.18 7.18 -6.40
N VAL A 78 -15.49 5.96 -6.82
CA VAL A 78 -16.52 5.06 -6.25
C VAL A 78 -15.88 3.72 -5.92
N VAL A 79 -16.21 3.17 -4.76
CA VAL A 79 -15.82 1.81 -4.37
C VAL A 79 -17.04 0.90 -4.43
N MET A 80 -16.93 -0.16 -5.23
CA MET A 80 -17.98 -1.16 -5.44
C MET A 80 -17.65 -2.44 -4.68
N LEU A 81 -18.07 -2.55 -3.41
CA LEU A 81 -17.78 -3.74 -2.60
C LEU A 81 -18.40 -5.02 -3.16
N ARG A 82 -19.53 -4.92 -3.86
CA ARG A 82 -20.28 -6.04 -4.44
C ARG A 82 -20.20 -6.11 -5.97
N GLY A 83 -19.19 -5.44 -6.56
CA GLY A 83 -18.98 -5.44 -8.00
C GLY A 83 -20.03 -4.68 -8.81
N HIS A 84 -20.84 -3.83 -8.18
CA HIS A 84 -21.80 -2.97 -8.89
C HIS A 84 -22.08 -1.68 -8.12
N ALA A 85 -22.39 -0.63 -8.86
CA ALA A 85 -22.90 0.63 -8.33
C ALA A 85 -23.72 1.37 -9.39
N ASP A 86 -24.70 2.14 -8.92
CA ASP A 86 -25.43 3.12 -9.72
C ASP A 86 -25.05 4.51 -9.23
N VAL A 87 -24.42 5.31 -10.10
CA VAL A 87 -23.82 6.59 -9.74
C VAL A 87 -24.52 7.70 -10.48
N GLN A 88 -24.98 8.70 -9.75
CA GLN A 88 -25.58 9.89 -10.35
C GLN A 88 -24.47 10.76 -10.99
N VAL A 89 -24.61 11.07 -12.29
CA VAL A 89 -23.66 11.94 -13.00
C VAL A 89 -24.40 12.93 -13.89
N PRO A 90 -23.88 14.16 -14.09
CA PRO A 90 -24.40 15.10 -15.08
C PRO A 90 -24.26 14.56 -16.51
N PRO A 91 -25.05 15.07 -17.47
CA PRO A 91 -24.77 14.83 -18.88
C PRO A 91 -23.37 15.33 -19.26
N GLY A 92 -22.64 14.52 -20.04
CA GLY A 92 -21.24 14.80 -20.42
C GLY A 92 -20.52 13.58 -20.95
N ARG A 93 -19.23 13.76 -21.29
CA ARG A 93 -18.33 12.66 -21.68
C ARG A 93 -17.39 12.33 -20.54
N TYR A 94 -17.27 11.05 -20.25
CA TYR A 94 -16.48 10.56 -19.12
C TYR A 94 -15.51 9.47 -19.54
N HIS A 95 -14.32 9.51 -18.98
CA HIS A 95 -13.37 8.43 -19.00
C HIS A 95 -13.51 7.65 -17.67
N VAL A 96 -13.92 6.39 -17.76
CA VAL A 96 -14.14 5.50 -16.62
C VAL A 96 -12.98 4.52 -16.52
N VAL A 97 -12.34 4.45 -15.36
CA VAL A 97 -11.25 3.52 -15.05
C VAL A 97 -11.70 2.61 -13.91
N MET A 98 -11.63 1.29 -14.10
CA MET A 98 -11.98 0.30 -13.07
C MET A 98 -10.78 -0.60 -12.79
N THR A 99 -10.48 -0.83 -11.51
CA THR A 99 -9.37 -1.67 -11.03
C THR A 99 -9.78 -2.55 -9.87
N HIS A 100 -9.03 -3.66 -9.66
CA HIS A 100 -9.12 -4.54 -8.50
C HIS A 100 -7.71 -4.92 -8.04
N GLY A 101 -6.88 -3.91 -7.71
CA GLY A 101 -5.50 -4.11 -7.33
C GLY A 101 -4.55 -4.49 -8.49
N PRO A 102 -3.24 -4.57 -8.22
CA PRO A 102 -2.22 -4.70 -9.26
C PRO A 102 -2.04 -6.10 -9.84
N ALA A 103 -2.72 -7.11 -9.31
CA ALA A 103 -2.71 -8.48 -9.86
C ALA A 103 -3.72 -8.69 -11.00
N TYR A 104 -4.66 -7.75 -11.16
CA TYR A 104 -5.77 -7.85 -12.10
C TYR A 104 -5.63 -6.88 -13.26
N ALA A 105 -6.27 -7.19 -14.38
CA ALA A 105 -6.42 -6.27 -15.50
C ALA A 105 -7.16 -5.01 -15.05
N ALA A 106 -6.81 -3.85 -15.62
CA ALA A 106 -7.60 -2.66 -15.52
C ALA A 106 -8.55 -2.57 -16.72
N HIS A 107 -9.74 -1.99 -16.51
CA HIS A 107 -10.68 -1.68 -17.58
C HIS A 107 -10.82 -0.16 -17.72
N THR A 108 -10.76 0.32 -18.96
CA THR A 108 -10.99 1.74 -19.28
C THR A 108 -12.05 1.85 -20.36
N ALA A 109 -12.95 2.83 -20.21
CA ALA A 109 -13.99 3.10 -21.20
C ALA A 109 -14.28 4.59 -21.29
N GLU A 110 -14.50 5.10 -22.49
CA GLU A 110 -15.09 6.41 -22.69
C GLU A 110 -16.60 6.26 -22.91
N VAL A 111 -17.38 7.04 -22.18
CA VAL A 111 -18.83 6.96 -22.22
C VAL A 111 -19.44 8.34 -22.36
N GLU A 112 -20.57 8.42 -23.05
CA GLU A 112 -21.37 9.63 -23.16
C GLU A 112 -22.68 9.44 -22.38
N VAL A 113 -22.94 10.37 -21.46
CA VAL A 113 -24.20 10.47 -20.72
C VAL A 113 -24.98 11.66 -21.29
N THR A 114 -26.19 11.41 -21.74
CA THR A 114 -27.07 12.44 -22.30
C THR A 114 -28.24 12.75 -21.37
N GLU A 115 -29.05 13.75 -21.68
CA GLU A 115 -30.28 14.10 -20.93
C GLU A 115 -31.28 12.92 -20.81
N THR A 116 -31.20 11.96 -21.70
CA THR A 116 -32.17 10.85 -21.77
C THR A 116 -31.55 9.45 -21.59
N TYR A 117 -30.22 9.34 -21.60
CA TYR A 117 -29.53 8.05 -21.60
C TYR A 117 -28.23 8.09 -20.81
N ALA A 118 -28.01 7.04 -20.02
CA ALA A 118 -26.72 6.71 -19.45
C ALA A 118 -26.40 5.24 -19.72
N PRO A 119 -25.17 4.92 -20.17
CA PRO A 119 -24.76 3.55 -20.50
C PRO A 119 -24.56 2.69 -19.24
N LEU A 120 -24.47 1.38 -19.46
CA LEU A 120 -23.87 0.43 -18.54
C LEU A 120 -22.38 0.31 -18.89
N VAL A 121 -21.47 0.51 -17.91
CA VAL A 121 -20.08 0.13 -18.03
C VAL A 121 -19.90 -1.20 -17.34
N ASP A 122 -19.59 -2.24 -18.10
CA ASP A 122 -19.44 -3.62 -17.63
C ASP A 122 -18.00 -4.08 -17.82
N ALA A 123 -17.26 -4.20 -16.71
CA ALA A 123 -15.82 -4.42 -16.70
C ALA A 123 -15.49 -5.86 -16.33
N ARG A 124 -14.71 -6.54 -17.19
CA ARG A 124 -14.06 -7.80 -16.87
C ARG A 124 -12.67 -7.53 -16.36
N LEU A 125 -12.43 -7.76 -15.05
CA LEU A 125 -11.15 -7.58 -14.38
C LEU A 125 -10.54 -8.98 -14.12
N SER A 126 -9.95 -9.56 -15.16
CA SER A 126 -9.33 -10.89 -15.06
C SER A 126 -8.02 -10.82 -14.28
N GLN A 127 -7.75 -11.82 -13.44
CA GLN A 127 -6.46 -11.96 -12.79
C GLN A 127 -5.37 -12.24 -13.82
N GLU A 128 -4.36 -11.40 -13.92
CA GLU A 128 -3.23 -11.51 -14.86
C GLU A 128 -1.97 -12.04 -14.17
N VAL A 129 -1.81 -11.77 -12.87
CA VAL A 129 -0.70 -12.25 -12.07
C VAL A 129 -1.22 -13.16 -10.97
N THR A 130 -0.79 -14.43 -11.00
CA THR A 130 -1.09 -15.37 -9.92
C THR A 130 0.06 -15.37 -8.92
N VAL A 131 -0.24 -15.04 -7.67
CA VAL A 131 0.70 -15.03 -6.54
C VAL A 131 0.30 -16.13 -5.54
N ARG A 132 0.93 -17.30 -5.66
CA ARG A 132 0.62 -18.43 -4.76
C ARG A 132 1.53 -18.39 -3.53
N GLY A 133 0.91 -18.49 -2.35
CA GLY A 133 1.65 -18.48 -1.08
C GLY A 133 2.19 -17.11 -0.69
N GLU A 134 1.68 -16.06 -1.33
CA GLU A 134 1.94 -14.66 -0.99
C GLU A 134 0.66 -14.00 -0.49
N VAL A 135 0.77 -13.12 0.51
CA VAL A 135 -0.35 -12.39 1.09
C VAL A 135 -0.15 -10.90 0.86
N ALA A 136 -1.06 -10.29 0.09
CA ALA A 136 -1.09 -8.84 -0.11
C ALA A 136 -1.53 -8.16 1.19
N SER A 137 -0.64 -7.35 1.77
CA SER A 137 -0.87 -6.78 3.10
C SER A 137 -0.72 -5.26 3.10
N ASP A 138 -1.63 -4.57 3.81
CA ASP A 138 -1.47 -3.17 4.16
C ASP A 138 -1.34 -3.04 5.68
N LEU A 139 -0.18 -2.58 6.13
CA LEU A 139 0.24 -2.60 7.53
C LEU A 139 0.14 -1.23 8.20
N HIS A 140 -0.45 -0.24 7.49
CA HIS A 140 -0.60 1.13 7.96
C HIS A 140 -1.82 1.78 7.31
N VAL A 141 -2.96 1.75 8.01
CA VAL A 141 -4.24 2.32 7.56
C VAL A 141 -5.05 2.87 8.72
N HIS A 142 -5.80 3.95 8.48
CA HIS A 142 -6.58 4.67 9.47
C HIS A 142 -8.07 4.60 9.21
N SER A 143 -8.84 4.64 10.29
CA SER A 143 -10.31 4.63 10.28
C SER A 143 -10.87 5.64 11.28
N GLU A 144 -12.16 5.61 11.52
CA GLU A 144 -12.89 6.56 12.41
C GLU A 144 -12.41 6.58 13.87
N ASN A 145 -11.61 5.62 14.31
CA ASN A 145 -10.98 5.62 15.62
C ASN A 145 -9.68 6.45 15.67
N SER A 146 -9.18 6.87 14.52
CA SER A 146 -8.03 7.77 14.39
C SER A 146 -8.49 9.24 14.50
N SER A 147 -7.68 10.10 15.11
CA SER A 147 -8.00 11.52 15.28
C SER A 147 -8.11 12.32 13.98
N ASP A 148 -7.55 11.81 12.90
CA ASP A 148 -7.38 12.46 11.59
C ASP A 148 -8.04 11.71 10.42
N SER A 149 -8.79 10.65 10.70
CA SER A 149 -9.59 9.94 9.69
C SER A 149 -11.09 9.98 10.05
N ARG A 150 -11.92 10.13 9.01
CA ARG A 150 -13.38 10.04 9.11
C ARG A 150 -13.95 8.81 8.40
N MET A 151 -13.07 7.92 7.95
CA MET A 151 -13.45 6.68 7.29
C MET A 151 -14.16 5.77 8.28
N THR A 152 -15.42 5.41 8.04
CA THR A 152 -16.04 4.33 8.83
C THR A 152 -15.28 3.02 8.67
N LEU A 153 -15.36 2.12 9.64
CA LEU A 153 -14.75 0.79 9.52
C LEU A 153 -15.24 0.07 8.26
N ALA A 154 -16.53 0.20 7.92
CA ALA A 154 -17.11 -0.41 6.75
C ALA A 154 -16.54 0.16 5.43
N ASP A 155 -16.42 1.49 5.33
CA ASP A 155 -15.83 2.15 4.15
C ASP A 155 -14.34 1.78 4.01
N ARG A 156 -13.61 1.72 5.12
CA ARG A 156 -12.20 1.29 5.10
C ARG A 156 -12.05 -0.14 4.56
N LEU A 157 -12.84 -1.08 5.05
CA LEU A 157 -12.78 -2.45 4.59
C LEU A 157 -13.22 -2.59 3.12
N ALA A 158 -14.21 -1.82 2.70
CA ALA A 158 -14.61 -1.78 1.29
C ALA A 158 -13.47 -1.31 0.38
N THR A 159 -12.71 -0.27 0.78
CA THR A 159 -11.57 0.21 0.00
C THR A 159 -10.42 -0.80 -0.06
N LEU A 160 -10.12 -1.50 1.04
CA LEU A 160 -9.11 -2.55 1.09
C LEU A 160 -9.48 -3.75 0.20
N ALA A 161 -10.73 -4.19 0.28
CA ALA A 161 -11.25 -5.28 -0.57
C ALA A 161 -11.24 -4.91 -2.06
N ALA A 162 -11.51 -3.65 -2.40
CA ALA A 162 -11.46 -3.18 -3.79
C ALA A 162 -10.06 -3.21 -4.41
N GLU A 163 -9.01 -3.19 -3.59
CA GLU A 163 -7.61 -3.25 -4.00
C GLU A 163 -6.97 -4.64 -3.78
N ASP A 164 -7.79 -5.69 -3.55
CA ASP A 164 -7.33 -7.07 -3.34
C ASP A 164 -6.30 -7.19 -2.19
N ILE A 165 -6.54 -6.47 -1.10
CA ILE A 165 -5.77 -6.61 0.13
C ILE A 165 -6.35 -7.76 0.95
N ALA A 166 -5.55 -8.81 1.12
CA ALA A 166 -5.93 -10.00 1.86
C ALA A 166 -5.72 -9.84 3.37
N LEU A 167 -4.70 -9.08 3.80
CA LEU A 167 -4.47 -8.78 5.21
C LEU A 167 -4.29 -7.28 5.42
N ALA A 168 -5.04 -6.69 6.34
CA ALA A 168 -4.78 -5.33 6.80
C ALA A 168 -4.68 -5.26 8.33
N ILE A 169 -3.76 -4.43 8.80
CA ILE A 169 -3.62 -4.09 10.21
C ILE A 169 -4.17 -2.69 10.43
N PRO A 170 -5.26 -2.54 11.20
CA PRO A 170 -5.71 -1.20 11.63
C PRO A 170 -4.65 -0.55 12.51
N THR A 171 -4.31 0.69 12.21
CA THR A 171 -3.25 1.43 12.92
C THR A 171 -3.73 2.84 13.29
N ASP A 172 -4.92 2.94 13.86
CA ASP A 172 -5.46 4.21 14.31
C ASP A 172 -4.57 4.83 15.40
N HIS A 173 -4.39 6.15 15.37
CA HIS A 173 -3.52 6.88 16.30
C HIS A 173 -3.89 6.65 17.76
N ASN A 174 -2.97 6.03 18.51
CA ASN A 174 -3.08 5.77 19.95
C ASN A 174 -4.39 5.04 20.38
N HIS A 175 -4.94 4.23 19.44
CA HIS A 175 -6.13 3.43 19.67
C HIS A 175 -6.00 2.04 19.04
N VAL A 176 -6.12 0.97 19.85
CA VAL A 176 -6.10 -0.41 19.33
C VAL A 176 -7.44 -0.72 18.67
N THR A 177 -7.43 -0.81 17.36
CA THR A 177 -8.61 -1.11 16.52
C THR A 177 -8.60 -2.58 16.09
N ASP A 178 -9.80 -3.15 15.91
CA ASP A 178 -10.02 -4.51 15.41
C ASP A 178 -11.02 -4.48 14.26
N TYR A 179 -10.59 -4.88 13.08
CA TYR A 179 -11.45 -4.96 11.87
C TYR A 179 -12.27 -6.24 11.79
N ALA A 180 -11.94 -7.28 12.56
CA ALA A 180 -12.57 -8.59 12.41
C ALA A 180 -14.11 -8.60 12.59
N PRO A 181 -14.71 -7.86 13.53
CA PRO A 181 -16.17 -7.79 13.63
C PRO A 181 -16.83 -7.19 12.37
N THR A 182 -16.24 -6.12 11.82
CA THR A 182 -16.76 -5.44 10.63
C THR A 182 -16.54 -6.29 9.37
N ALA A 183 -15.40 -6.97 9.24
CA ALA A 183 -15.14 -7.88 8.13
C ALA A 183 -16.17 -9.02 8.06
N ARG A 184 -16.51 -9.60 9.22
CA ARG A 184 -17.60 -10.61 9.30
C ARG A 184 -18.95 -10.03 8.92
N ALA A 185 -19.28 -8.83 9.41
CA ALA A 185 -20.55 -8.17 9.09
C ALA A 185 -20.68 -7.82 7.59
N LEU A 186 -19.56 -7.55 6.92
CA LEU A 186 -19.49 -7.29 5.49
C LEU A 186 -19.33 -8.58 4.66
N ASP A 187 -19.32 -9.76 5.27
CA ASP A 187 -19.10 -11.03 4.58
C ASP A 187 -17.86 -11.00 3.66
N LEU A 188 -16.69 -10.80 4.27
CA LEU A 188 -15.38 -10.77 3.62
C LEU A 188 -14.57 -12.01 4.06
N PRO A 189 -14.84 -13.22 3.51
CA PRO A 189 -14.29 -14.48 4.03
C PRO A 189 -12.78 -14.62 3.82
N HIS A 190 -12.21 -13.93 2.84
CA HIS A 190 -10.77 -13.97 2.50
C HIS A 190 -10.00 -12.72 2.97
N PHE A 191 -10.63 -11.93 3.84
CA PHE A 191 -9.99 -10.78 4.45
C PHE A 191 -9.57 -11.11 5.89
N TYR A 192 -8.28 -11.05 6.14
CA TYR A 192 -7.66 -11.35 7.42
C TYR A 192 -7.18 -10.07 8.11
N THR A 193 -7.19 -10.07 9.42
CA THR A 193 -6.78 -8.91 10.21
C THR A 193 -6.36 -9.33 11.61
N LEU A 194 -5.51 -8.54 12.23
CA LEU A 194 -5.20 -8.59 13.65
C LEU A 194 -5.26 -7.17 14.21
N PRO A 195 -5.67 -6.99 15.49
CA PRO A 195 -5.67 -5.65 16.08
C PRO A 195 -4.27 -5.04 16.09
N GLY A 196 -4.19 -3.75 15.82
CA GLY A 196 -2.96 -2.97 15.83
C GLY A 196 -3.21 -1.53 16.26
N VAL A 197 -2.16 -0.74 16.28
CA VAL A 197 -2.16 0.67 16.70
C VAL A 197 -1.00 1.40 16.04
N GLU A 198 -1.20 2.65 15.64
CA GLU A 198 -0.10 3.59 15.44
C GLU A 198 0.14 4.39 16.71
N ILE A 199 1.30 4.21 17.31
CA ILE A 199 1.72 4.92 18.51
C ILE A 199 2.33 6.25 18.08
N THR A 200 1.59 7.33 18.25
CA THR A 200 2.02 8.70 18.01
C THR A 200 2.52 9.30 19.30
N THR A 201 3.84 9.49 19.41
CA THR A 201 4.50 9.90 20.64
C THR A 201 4.34 11.38 20.94
N ASP A 202 4.19 11.73 22.23
CA ASP A 202 4.02 13.11 22.68
C ASP A 202 4.81 13.40 23.97
N ARG A 203 5.39 14.57 24.04
CA ARG A 203 6.12 15.14 25.20
C ARG A 203 7.15 14.22 25.84
N PRO A 204 8.25 13.83 25.13
CA PRO A 204 8.69 14.36 23.81
C PRO A 204 8.06 13.58 22.64
N ALA A 205 7.77 14.28 21.56
CA ALA A 205 7.51 13.63 20.27
C ALA A 205 8.85 13.15 19.68
N PHE A 206 8.91 11.87 19.31
CA PHE A 206 10.09 11.30 18.66
C PHE A 206 9.78 10.42 17.46
N GLY A 207 8.52 10.38 17.02
CA GLY A 207 8.10 9.66 15.83
C GLY A 207 6.82 8.87 16.01
N HIS A 208 6.43 8.16 14.95
CA HIS A 208 5.27 7.30 14.89
C HIS A 208 5.70 5.85 14.68
N PHE A 209 4.98 4.92 15.30
CA PHE A 209 5.34 3.50 15.31
C PHE A 209 4.09 2.65 15.23
N ASN A 210 4.03 1.74 14.26
CA ASN A 210 3.01 0.71 14.28
C ASN A 210 3.43 -0.44 15.19
N ALA A 211 2.47 -0.92 15.99
CA ALA A 211 2.62 -2.13 16.79
C ALA A 211 1.50 -3.12 16.45
N TYR A 212 1.87 -4.34 16.05
CA TYR A 212 0.93 -5.40 15.69
C TYR A 212 1.57 -6.82 15.80
N PRO A 213 0.76 -7.86 16.20
CA PRO A 213 -0.59 -7.71 16.72
C PRO A 213 -0.59 -7.03 18.10
N MET A 214 -1.73 -6.49 18.51
CA MET A 214 -1.93 -5.96 19.85
C MET A 214 -3.16 -6.59 20.48
N THR A 215 -3.16 -6.73 21.81
CA THR A 215 -4.35 -7.16 22.55
C THR A 215 -5.26 -5.96 22.77
N ARG A 216 -6.47 -6.02 22.18
CA ARG A 216 -7.49 -4.98 22.36
C ARG A 216 -8.19 -5.14 23.73
N ASP A 217 -8.23 -4.07 24.52
CA ASP A 217 -8.96 -3.99 25.78
C ASP A 217 -9.85 -2.73 25.84
N PRO A 218 -11.15 -2.85 25.49
CA PRO A 218 -12.07 -1.72 25.44
C PRO A 218 -12.28 -1.02 26.79
N SER A 219 -11.90 -1.64 27.91
CA SER A 219 -12.02 -1.03 29.24
C SER A 219 -10.90 -0.02 29.55
N ARG A 220 -9.85 0.02 28.74
CA ARG A 220 -8.69 0.89 28.90
C ARG A 220 -8.72 2.05 27.88
N ALA A 221 -8.06 3.14 28.24
CA ALA A 221 -7.86 4.27 27.32
C ALA A 221 -7.19 3.78 26.01
N GLY A 222 -7.62 4.33 24.87
CA GLY A 222 -7.14 3.91 23.56
C GLY A 222 -7.38 2.42 23.28
N ALA A 223 -8.39 1.80 23.92
CA ALA A 223 -8.70 0.38 23.84
C ALA A 223 -7.47 -0.54 24.10
N GLY A 224 -6.60 -0.14 25.03
CA GLY A 224 -5.40 -0.88 25.42
C GLY A 224 -4.13 -0.44 24.70
N ALA A 225 -4.11 0.69 24.01
CA ALA A 225 -2.91 1.24 23.40
C ALA A 225 -1.77 1.41 24.42
N PRO A 226 -0.50 1.18 24.02
CA PRO A 226 0.66 1.43 24.88
C PRO A 226 0.74 2.91 25.30
N PRO A 227 1.38 3.22 26.46
CA PRO A 227 1.65 4.59 26.85
C PRO A 227 2.49 5.30 25.77
N PHE A 228 2.09 6.50 25.36
CA PHE A 228 2.74 7.28 24.31
C PHE A 228 3.26 8.65 24.77
N VAL A 229 2.87 9.07 25.98
CA VAL A 229 3.28 10.34 26.61
C VAL A 229 4.40 10.07 27.61
N GLN A 230 5.42 10.96 27.63
CA GLN A 230 6.57 10.86 28.54
C GLN A 230 7.37 9.57 28.39
N GLN A 231 7.42 9.00 27.18
CA GLN A 231 8.21 7.82 26.87
C GLN A 231 9.58 8.19 26.31
N THR A 232 10.49 7.23 26.36
CA THR A 232 11.69 7.17 25.52
C THR A 232 11.49 6.09 24.46
N PRO A 233 12.20 6.12 23.32
CA PRO A 233 12.11 5.03 22.35
C PRO A 233 12.31 3.65 22.96
N ALA A 234 13.34 3.46 23.79
CA ALA A 234 13.61 2.17 24.44
C ALA A 234 12.47 1.73 25.37
N SER A 235 11.90 2.65 26.19
CA SER A 235 10.78 2.31 27.08
C SER A 235 9.52 1.98 26.30
N LEU A 236 9.26 2.69 25.19
CA LEU A 236 8.11 2.42 24.34
C LEU A 236 8.18 1.02 23.71
N PHE A 237 9.31 0.69 23.08
CA PHE A 237 9.50 -0.62 22.43
C PHE A 237 9.44 -1.76 23.47
N ALA A 238 10.04 -1.57 24.63
CA ALA A 238 9.94 -2.54 25.74
C ALA A 238 8.50 -2.71 26.24
N HIS A 239 7.69 -1.63 26.32
CA HIS A 239 6.28 -1.73 26.69
C HIS A 239 5.46 -2.51 25.66
N VAL A 240 5.66 -2.29 24.36
CA VAL A 240 4.99 -3.06 23.30
C VAL A 240 5.28 -4.54 23.46
N HIS A 241 6.55 -4.93 23.58
CA HIS A 241 6.93 -6.33 23.71
C HIS A 241 6.53 -6.95 25.07
N ALA A 242 6.37 -6.14 26.12
CA ALA A 242 5.84 -6.63 27.41
C ALA A 242 4.34 -6.94 27.33
N ILE A 243 3.57 -6.20 26.52
CA ILE A 243 2.14 -6.44 26.28
C ILE A 243 1.95 -7.63 25.31
N GLU A 244 2.70 -7.64 24.21
CA GLU A 244 2.63 -8.68 23.18
C GLU A 244 4.05 -9.02 22.67
N PRO A 245 4.67 -10.09 23.18
CA PRO A 245 6.03 -10.46 22.80
C PRO A 245 6.22 -10.78 21.32
N ALA A 246 5.14 -11.20 20.65
CA ALA A 246 5.16 -11.50 19.23
C ALA A 246 4.97 -10.26 18.34
N ALA A 247 4.68 -9.09 18.91
CA ALA A 247 4.44 -7.88 18.15
C ALA A 247 5.64 -7.49 17.28
N VAL A 248 5.32 -6.95 16.13
CA VAL A 248 6.24 -6.15 15.29
C VAL A 248 6.14 -4.71 15.75
N VAL A 249 7.28 -4.10 16.06
CA VAL A 249 7.42 -2.65 16.18
C VAL A 249 7.96 -2.12 14.86
N GLN A 250 7.15 -1.38 14.12
CA GLN A 250 7.50 -0.78 12.84
C GLN A 250 7.73 0.73 12.99
N VAL A 251 8.84 1.22 12.50
CA VAL A 251 9.10 2.66 12.38
C VAL A 251 8.38 3.18 11.13
N ASN A 252 7.39 4.07 11.33
CA ASN A 252 6.59 4.63 10.25
C ASN A 252 7.30 5.82 9.59
N HIS A 253 7.16 5.98 8.26
CA HIS A 253 7.63 7.15 7.49
C HIS A 253 8.88 7.82 8.10
N PRO A 254 10.02 7.09 8.25
CA PRO A 254 11.14 7.43 9.14
C PRO A 254 11.81 8.76 8.87
N ARG A 255 11.71 9.26 7.63
CA ARG A 255 12.29 10.53 7.15
C ARG A 255 11.25 11.57 6.74
N LEU A 256 9.97 11.36 7.08
CA LEU A 256 8.95 12.34 6.74
C LEU A 256 9.25 13.68 7.40
N ALA A 257 9.26 14.74 6.59
CA ALA A 257 9.48 16.10 7.04
C ALA A 257 8.34 16.60 7.96
N GLY A 258 8.54 17.73 8.61
CA GLY A 258 7.54 18.31 9.51
C GLY A 258 7.63 17.84 10.97
N GLY A 259 8.68 17.12 11.33
CA GLY A 259 8.96 16.78 12.73
C GLY A 259 8.24 15.53 13.24
N ILE A 260 7.89 14.58 12.34
CA ILE A 260 7.24 13.33 12.71
C ILE A 260 8.04 12.07 12.41
N GLY A 261 9.04 12.14 11.51
CA GLY A 261 9.88 11.00 11.17
C GLY A 261 10.90 10.67 12.27
N TYR A 262 10.94 9.43 12.75
CA TYR A 262 11.83 8.98 13.84
C TYR A 262 13.31 9.23 13.55
N PHE A 263 13.77 8.86 12.36
CA PHE A 263 15.17 9.04 11.96
C PHE A 263 15.54 10.51 11.75
N GLU A 264 14.56 11.32 11.34
CA GLU A 264 14.74 12.77 11.18
C GLU A 264 14.85 13.45 12.55
N LEU A 265 13.88 13.19 13.45
CA LEU A 265 13.84 13.77 14.80
C LEU A 265 15.06 13.40 15.62
N LEU A 266 15.48 12.13 15.57
CA LEU A 266 16.64 11.64 16.31
C LEU A 266 17.96 11.81 15.53
N ARG A 267 17.93 12.48 14.37
CA ARG A 267 19.11 12.81 13.56
C ARG A 267 19.99 11.59 13.25
N LEU A 268 19.33 10.47 12.94
CA LEU A 268 20.04 9.23 12.66
C LEU A 268 20.92 9.38 11.41
N LYS A 269 22.19 9.01 11.56
CA LYS A 269 23.13 8.73 10.47
C LYS A 269 23.23 7.21 10.36
N ALA A 270 22.39 6.62 9.51
CA ALA A 270 22.19 5.17 9.45
C ALA A 270 23.50 4.43 9.14
N GLU A 271 24.36 4.98 8.28
CA GLU A 271 25.65 4.41 7.92
C GLU A 271 26.57 4.16 9.13
N THR A 272 26.52 5.03 10.13
CA THR A 272 27.41 4.96 11.32
C THR A 272 26.67 4.57 12.61
N GLY A 273 25.35 4.53 12.59
CA GLY A 273 24.51 4.35 13.78
C GLY A 273 24.51 5.53 14.75
N ARG A 274 25.14 6.68 14.38
CA ARG A 274 25.13 7.88 15.21
C ARG A 274 23.76 8.53 15.18
N ALA A 275 23.22 8.84 16.35
CA ALA A 275 21.95 9.52 16.52
C ALA A 275 21.98 10.44 17.74
N ALA A 276 20.90 11.21 17.93
CA ALA A 276 20.71 11.99 19.16
C ALA A 276 20.58 11.07 20.39
N PRO A 277 20.89 11.57 21.60
CA PRO A 277 20.72 10.81 22.83
C PRO A 277 19.27 10.27 22.95
N GLY A 278 19.14 9.02 23.41
CA GLY A 278 17.85 8.34 23.58
C GLY A 278 17.37 7.58 22.37
N TYR A 279 18.07 7.59 21.24
CA TYR A 279 17.77 6.71 20.11
C TYR A 279 17.88 5.23 20.51
N SER A 280 16.95 4.41 20.05
CA SER A 280 16.97 2.95 20.18
C SER A 280 16.74 2.29 18.83
N GLU A 281 17.41 1.16 18.59
CA GLU A 281 17.22 0.31 17.41
C GLU A 281 16.38 -0.94 17.71
N ASP A 282 15.65 -1.00 18.84
CA ASP A 282 14.88 -2.17 19.26
C ASP A 282 13.53 -2.28 18.53
N PHE A 283 13.50 -1.87 17.26
CA PHE A 283 12.38 -2.06 16.35
C PHE A 283 12.65 -3.24 15.40
N ASP A 284 11.57 -3.81 14.85
CA ASP A 284 11.58 -4.99 13.99
C ASP A 284 11.51 -4.65 12.49
N ALA A 285 10.84 -3.54 12.15
CA ALA A 285 10.58 -3.17 10.76
C ALA A 285 10.73 -1.65 10.53
N ILE A 286 10.99 -1.29 9.28
CA ILE A 286 11.05 0.08 8.79
C ILE A 286 10.11 0.20 7.60
N GLU A 287 9.19 1.17 7.66
CA GLU A 287 8.37 1.54 6.52
C GLU A 287 9.24 2.33 5.52
N VAL A 288 9.83 1.61 4.58
CA VAL A 288 10.74 2.21 3.58
C VAL A 288 9.99 3.04 2.55
N TRP A 289 8.69 2.77 2.38
CA TRP A 289 7.82 3.53 1.49
C TRP A 289 6.41 3.68 2.05
N ASN A 290 5.98 4.94 2.17
CA ASN A 290 4.68 5.35 2.68
C ASN A 290 3.81 5.92 1.55
N GLY A 291 2.51 5.69 1.60
CA GLY A 291 1.57 6.11 0.55
C GLY A 291 1.46 7.61 0.34
N TYR A 292 1.76 8.43 1.35
CA TYR A 292 1.86 9.89 1.18
C TYR A 292 3.02 10.32 0.27
N GLU A 293 4.03 9.48 0.12
CA GLU A 293 5.25 9.76 -0.60
C GLU A 293 5.37 9.01 -1.93
N LEU A 294 4.25 8.50 -2.51
CA LEU A 294 4.28 7.65 -3.72
C LEU A 294 4.99 8.27 -4.92
N GLY A 295 4.95 9.59 -5.07
CA GLY A 295 5.68 10.33 -6.11
C GLY A 295 7.05 10.84 -5.69
N ALA A 296 7.41 10.75 -4.40
CA ALA A 296 8.62 11.33 -3.84
C ALA A 296 9.82 10.38 -3.94
N ARG A 297 10.42 10.27 -5.13
CA ARG A 297 11.60 9.41 -5.36
C ARG A 297 12.72 9.65 -4.36
N ASP A 298 13.00 10.90 -4.02
CA ASP A 298 14.09 11.26 -3.09
C ASP A 298 13.83 10.74 -1.66
N ALA A 299 12.58 10.73 -1.21
CA ALA A 299 12.21 10.16 0.08
C ALA A 299 12.41 8.64 0.09
N LEU A 300 11.92 7.95 -0.95
CA LEU A 300 12.12 6.52 -1.14
C LEU A 300 13.62 6.16 -1.15
N GLU A 301 14.44 6.89 -1.92
CA GLU A 301 15.89 6.65 -2.00
C GLU A 301 16.58 6.85 -0.64
N ARG A 302 16.18 7.86 0.14
CA ARG A 302 16.74 8.06 1.49
C ARG A 302 16.37 6.91 2.42
N ASN A 303 15.11 6.50 2.43
CA ASN A 303 14.63 5.43 3.30
C ASN A 303 15.27 4.07 2.94
N LEU A 304 15.40 3.76 1.65
CA LEU A 304 16.08 2.54 1.18
C LEU A 304 17.58 2.55 1.53
N ARG A 305 18.24 3.70 1.40
CA ARG A 305 19.65 3.85 1.80
C ARG A 305 19.82 3.60 3.29
N ASP A 306 18.99 4.23 4.13
CA ASP A 306 19.03 4.01 5.58
C ASP A 306 18.79 2.55 5.94
N PHE A 307 17.83 1.89 5.28
CA PHE A 307 17.56 0.46 5.46
C PHE A 307 18.79 -0.40 5.13
N LEU A 308 19.41 -0.20 3.97
CA LEU A 308 20.62 -0.93 3.57
C LEU A 308 21.81 -0.63 4.50
N ASP A 309 21.96 0.61 4.98
CA ASP A 309 23.00 0.99 5.93
C ASP A 309 22.81 0.32 7.30
N ILE A 310 21.58 0.21 7.78
CA ILE A 310 21.24 -0.49 9.03
C ILE A 310 21.54 -1.99 8.89
N LEU A 311 21.15 -2.61 7.77
CA LEU A 311 21.50 -4.00 7.48
C LEU A 311 23.01 -4.20 7.44
N ALA A 312 23.76 -3.33 6.75
CA ALA A 312 25.22 -3.43 6.61
C ALA A 312 25.97 -3.31 7.96
N ARG A 313 25.34 -2.72 8.98
CA ARG A 313 25.87 -2.69 10.35
C ARG A 313 25.55 -3.98 11.16
N GLY A 314 24.90 -4.96 10.55
CA GLY A 314 24.55 -6.24 11.19
C GLY A 314 23.21 -6.22 11.93
N LYS A 315 22.40 -5.14 11.85
CA LYS A 315 21.05 -5.14 12.41
C LYS A 315 20.10 -5.86 11.47
N ARG A 316 19.45 -6.91 11.94
CA ARG A 316 18.36 -7.57 11.22
C ARG A 316 17.07 -6.78 11.40
N VAL A 317 16.51 -6.31 10.31
CA VAL A 317 15.27 -5.51 10.26
C VAL A 317 14.54 -5.79 8.96
N ALA A 318 13.21 -5.72 8.95
CA ALA A 318 12.40 -5.90 7.76
C ALA A 318 12.04 -4.55 7.10
N ALA A 319 12.04 -4.51 5.77
CA ALA A 319 11.42 -3.43 5.01
C ALA A 319 9.93 -3.70 4.84
N THR A 320 9.09 -2.70 5.08
CA THR A 320 7.67 -2.70 4.80
C THR A 320 7.30 -1.52 3.93
N GLY A 321 6.17 -1.62 3.24
CA GLY A 321 5.54 -0.52 2.54
C GLY A 321 4.04 -0.58 2.78
N SER A 322 3.43 0.56 3.06
CA SER A 322 2.04 0.65 3.45
C SER A 322 1.42 1.95 3.01
N SER A 323 0.10 1.99 2.89
CA SER A 323 -0.58 3.14 2.29
C SER A 323 -0.68 4.36 3.19
N ASP A 324 -0.74 4.18 4.49
CA ASP A 324 -1.05 5.25 5.45
C ASP A 324 -2.34 6.00 5.06
N SER A 325 -3.31 5.23 4.56
CA SER A 325 -4.53 5.78 3.98
C SER A 325 -5.48 6.28 5.05
N HIS A 326 -5.90 7.55 4.92
CA HIS A 326 -6.84 8.22 5.83
C HIS A 326 -8.20 8.48 5.20
N GLN A 327 -8.30 8.39 3.87
CA GLN A 327 -9.51 8.69 3.11
C GLN A 327 -9.53 7.90 1.78
N VAL A 328 -10.61 7.99 1.02
CA VAL A 328 -10.78 7.34 -0.28
C VAL A 328 -10.06 8.11 -1.39
N LEU A 329 -10.27 9.42 -1.40
CA LEU A 329 -9.74 10.29 -2.44
C LEU A 329 -8.25 10.56 -2.22
N HIS A 330 -7.44 10.31 -3.22
CA HIS A 330 -5.97 10.49 -3.21
C HIS A 330 -5.18 9.65 -2.18
N HIS A 331 -5.82 8.68 -1.53
CA HIS A 331 -5.19 7.80 -0.55
C HIS A 331 -5.60 6.33 -0.79
N ALA A 332 -5.29 5.81 -1.97
CA ALA A 332 -5.63 4.43 -2.31
C ALA A 332 -4.90 3.45 -1.37
N PRO A 333 -5.61 2.61 -0.59
CA PRO A 333 -4.95 1.61 0.26
C PRO A 333 -4.22 0.57 -0.59
N GLY A 334 -3.19 -0.04 -0.01
CA GLY A 334 -2.36 -1.01 -0.71
C GLY A 334 -1.42 -0.41 -1.77
N TYR A 335 -1.19 0.92 -1.75
CA TYR A 335 -0.18 1.58 -2.57
C TYR A 335 0.67 2.51 -1.69
N PRO A 336 1.89 2.02 -1.32
CA PRO A 336 2.41 0.68 -1.54
C PRO A 336 1.75 -0.37 -0.66
N ARG A 337 2.08 -1.64 -0.90
CA ARG A 337 1.73 -2.80 -0.08
C ARG A 337 2.95 -3.65 0.22
N THR A 338 2.87 -4.44 1.28
CA THR A 338 3.83 -5.48 1.59
C THR A 338 3.28 -6.84 1.15
N MET A 339 3.97 -7.49 0.21
CA MET A 339 3.67 -8.88 -0.19
C MET A 339 4.45 -9.82 0.72
N VAL A 340 3.74 -10.65 1.49
CA VAL A 340 4.33 -11.52 2.52
C VAL A 340 4.38 -12.96 2.03
N LEU A 341 5.56 -13.56 2.10
CA LEU A 341 5.87 -14.91 1.61
C LEU A 341 5.66 -15.94 2.73
N VAL A 342 4.53 -16.60 2.77
CA VAL A 342 4.18 -17.55 3.85
C VAL A 342 3.97 -18.99 3.37
N GLY A 343 3.88 -19.19 2.06
CA GLY A 343 3.43 -20.46 1.49
C GLY A 343 1.92 -20.63 1.56
N ALA A 344 1.38 -21.50 0.71
CA ALA A 344 -0.07 -21.63 0.53
C ALA A 344 -0.80 -22.08 1.82
N ASP A 345 -0.18 -22.96 2.61
CA ASP A 345 -0.79 -23.55 3.81
C ASP A 345 -0.93 -22.56 4.97
N ALA A 346 -0.14 -21.47 4.98
CA ALA A 346 -0.13 -20.47 6.04
C ALA A 346 -0.74 -19.12 5.64
N ALA A 347 -1.20 -18.98 4.40
CA ALA A 347 -1.74 -17.71 3.89
C ALA A 347 -3.03 -17.26 4.60
N GLU A 348 -3.75 -18.17 5.21
CA GLU A 348 -4.99 -17.92 5.96
C GLU A 348 -4.75 -17.70 7.47
N ASP A 349 -3.51 -17.84 7.96
CA ASP A 349 -3.16 -17.57 9.36
C ASP A 349 -2.50 -16.18 9.50
N PRO A 350 -3.22 -15.16 9.98
CA PRO A 350 -2.67 -13.81 10.11
C PRO A 350 -1.50 -13.72 11.09
N ARG A 351 -1.38 -14.64 12.07
CA ARG A 351 -0.23 -14.69 12.97
C ARG A 351 1.01 -15.23 12.27
N ALA A 352 0.86 -16.22 11.41
CA ALA A 352 1.95 -16.71 10.57
C ALA A 352 2.44 -15.63 9.59
N VAL A 353 1.50 -14.85 9.03
CA VAL A 353 1.83 -13.71 8.16
C VAL A 353 2.64 -12.66 8.93
N VAL A 354 2.22 -12.27 10.14
CA VAL A 354 2.97 -11.30 10.97
C VAL A 354 4.36 -11.86 11.35
N ALA A 355 4.46 -13.14 11.69
CA ALA A 355 5.75 -13.77 11.95
C ALA A 355 6.68 -13.76 10.72
N ALA A 356 6.12 -13.92 9.52
CA ALA A 356 6.88 -13.82 8.27
C ALA A 356 7.35 -12.38 8.00
N ILE A 357 6.53 -11.36 8.26
CA ILE A 357 6.93 -9.95 8.21
C ILE A 357 8.12 -9.71 9.14
N LYS A 358 8.03 -10.16 10.39
CA LYS A 358 9.09 -9.99 11.39
C LYS A 358 10.41 -10.67 10.98
N ARG A 359 10.35 -11.73 10.18
CA ARG A 359 11.54 -12.38 9.60
C ARG A 359 12.10 -11.65 8.38
N GLY A 360 11.34 -10.75 7.74
CA GLY A 360 11.65 -10.17 6.45
C GLY A 360 11.33 -11.09 5.27
N ALA A 361 10.43 -12.07 5.44
CA ALA A 361 9.96 -12.91 4.34
C ALA A 361 8.90 -12.17 3.53
N SER A 362 9.31 -11.08 2.87
CA SER A 362 8.41 -10.19 2.16
C SER A 362 9.13 -9.28 1.15
N TYR A 363 8.35 -8.57 0.35
CA TYR A 363 8.80 -7.46 -0.48
C TYR A 363 7.75 -6.35 -0.52
N VAL A 364 8.18 -5.12 -0.81
CA VAL A 364 7.34 -3.94 -0.95
C VAL A 364 7.02 -3.72 -2.42
N THR A 365 5.77 -3.37 -2.75
CA THR A 365 5.39 -3.09 -4.14
C THR A 365 4.21 -2.12 -4.27
N THR A 366 4.16 -1.44 -5.41
CA THR A 366 2.98 -0.71 -5.91
C THR A 366 2.41 -1.33 -7.19
N GLY A 367 2.91 -2.52 -7.59
CA GLY A 367 2.38 -3.19 -8.78
C GLY A 367 3.24 -4.32 -9.31
N PRO A 368 4.54 -4.17 -9.56
CA PRO A 368 5.40 -5.29 -9.97
C PRO A 368 5.51 -6.35 -8.88
N PHE A 369 5.31 -7.62 -9.23
CA PHE A 369 5.50 -8.77 -8.36
C PHE A 369 6.91 -9.32 -8.55
N LEU A 370 7.60 -9.59 -7.43
CA LEU A 370 9.04 -9.85 -7.42
C LEU A 370 9.36 -11.13 -6.67
N GLN A 371 9.89 -12.13 -7.36
CA GLN A 371 10.42 -13.35 -6.74
C GLN A 371 11.95 -13.32 -6.81
N LEU A 372 12.60 -13.24 -5.66
CA LEU A 372 14.05 -13.34 -5.50
C LEU A 372 14.36 -14.63 -4.75
N THR A 373 15.32 -15.40 -5.24
CA THR A 373 15.90 -16.53 -4.49
C THR A 373 17.41 -16.54 -4.62
N VAL A 374 18.08 -16.99 -3.55
CA VAL A 374 19.50 -17.35 -3.58
C VAL A 374 19.61 -18.78 -3.11
N ASP A 375 20.22 -19.66 -3.92
CA ASP A 375 20.27 -21.11 -3.70
C ASP A 375 18.90 -21.70 -3.35
N GLY A 376 17.84 -21.21 -4.01
CA GLY A 376 16.45 -21.60 -3.81
C GLY A 376 15.76 -21.02 -2.57
N GLN A 377 16.44 -20.22 -1.73
CA GLN A 377 15.87 -19.58 -0.56
C GLN A 377 15.44 -18.14 -0.85
N GLY A 378 14.22 -17.78 -0.41
CA GLY A 378 13.66 -16.45 -0.57
C GLY A 378 14.04 -15.45 0.54
N PRO A 379 13.56 -14.20 0.45
CA PRO A 379 13.80 -13.16 1.46
C PRO A 379 13.51 -13.61 2.89
N GLY A 380 14.29 -13.07 3.83
CA GLY A 380 14.21 -13.38 5.26
C GLY A 380 14.94 -14.66 5.67
N ASN A 381 15.42 -15.45 4.71
CA ASN A 381 16.23 -16.65 4.98
C ASN A 381 17.72 -16.35 4.92
N GLU A 382 18.50 -17.29 5.45
CA GLU A 382 19.96 -17.30 5.41
C GLU A 382 20.43 -18.51 4.59
N VAL A 383 21.41 -18.32 3.73
CA VAL A 383 22.04 -19.34 2.90
C VAL A 383 23.53 -19.42 3.21
N HIS A 384 24.09 -20.63 3.16
CA HIS A 384 25.43 -20.92 3.61
C HIS A 384 26.28 -21.52 2.48
N ALA A 385 27.45 -20.95 2.22
CA ALA A 385 28.42 -21.48 1.26
C ALA A 385 29.84 -21.34 1.78
N ARG A 386 30.57 -22.44 1.85
CA ARG A 386 31.95 -22.45 2.39
C ARG A 386 32.98 -21.78 1.49
N ASP A 387 32.63 -21.53 0.26
CA ASP A 387 33.50 -20.93 -0.77
C ASP A 387 33.02 -19.58 -1.27
N GLY A 388 31.99 -19.02 -0.60
CA GLY A 388 31.41 -17.72 -0.95
C GLY A 388 30.68 -17.67 -2.30
N ASN A 389 30.42 -18.81 -2.94
CA ASN A 389 29.72 -18.88 -4.23
C ASN A 389 28.23 -19.17 -4.01
N PHE A 390 27.38 -18.36 -4.65
CA PHE A 390 25.94 -18.46 -4.56
C PHE A 390 25.30 -18.32 -5.94
N SER A 391 24.08 -18.85 -6.10
CA SER A 391 23.28 -18.77 -7.32
C SER A 391 22.03 -17.95 -7.08
N VAL A 392 21.85 -16.86 -7.83
CA VAL A 392 20.71 -15.95 -7.73
C VAL A 392 19.73 -16.18 -8.86
N SER A 393 18.45 -16.37 -8.52
CA SER A 393 17.34 -16.37 -9.47
C SER A 393 16.34 -15.26 -9.15
N LEU A 394 15.77 -14.65 -10.19
CA LEU A 394 14.91 -13.49 -10.09
C LEU A 394 13.83 -13.51 -11.17
N GLU A 395 12.56 -13.41 -10.77
CA GLU A 395 11.44 -13.20 -11.70
C GLU A 395 10.69 -11.92 -11.35
N VAL A 396 10.25 -11.19 -12.38
CA VAL A 396 9.37 -10.03 -12.28
C VAL A 396 8.12 -10.30 -13.12
N ARG A 397 6.96 -10.17 -12.48
CA ARG A 397 5.64 -10.24 -13.12
C ARG A 397 4.89 -8.94 -12.88
N ALA A 398 4.03 -8.57 -13.82
CA ALA A 398 3.17 -7.38 -13.68
C ALA A 398 1.92 -7.54 -14.54
N ALA A 399 0.81 -6.96 -14.11
CA ALA A 399 -0.38 -6.84 -14.92
C ALA A 399 -0.15 -5.92 -16.13
N SER A 400 -1.00 -5.99 -17.12
CA SER A 400 -0.85 -5.30 -18.41
C SER A 400 -0.73 -3.77 -18.27
N TRP A 401 -1.37 -3.19 -17.29
CA TRP A 401 -1.37 -1.75 -17.01
C TRP A 401 -0.23 -1.26 -16.11
N VAL A 402 0.51 -2.20 -15.47
CA VAL A 402 1.62 -1.88 -14.57
C VAL A 402 2.93 -1.86 -15.36
N PRO A 403 3.59 -0.70 -15.52
CA PRO A 403 4.83 -0.58 -16.24
C PRO A 403 6.01 -1.15 -15.45
N THR A 404 7.01 -1.64 -16.19
CA THR A 404 8.32 -2.06 -15.66
C THR A 404 9.38 -1.67 -16.66
N SER A 405 10.52 -1.13 -16.21
CA SER A 405 11.59 -0.67 -17.11
C SER A 405 12.95 -1.27 -16.78
N ARG A 406 13.24 -1.43 -15.50
CA ARG A 406 14.55 -1.93 -15.02
C ARG A 406 14.38 -2.83 -13.81
N VAL A 407 15.30 -3.77 -13.68
CA VAL A 407 15.53 -4.52 -12.44
C VAL A 407 17.00 -4.40 -12.06
N ALA A 408 17.27 -4.14 -10.78
CA ALA A 408 18.61 -4.08 -10.22
C ALA A 408 18.76 -5.10 -9.10
N LEU A 409 19.93 -5.75 -9.06
CA LEU A 409 20.34 -6.64 -7.98
C LEU A 409 21.43 -5.95 -7.16
N TYR A 410 21.25 -5.99 -5.85
CA TYR A 410 22.22 -5.44 -4.89
C TYR A 410 22.87 -6.60 -4.12
N VAL A 411 24.19 -6.51 -3.93
CA VAL A 411 24.95 -7.37 -3.02
C VAL A 411 25.50 -6.47 -1.92
N GLY A 412 25.05 -6.69 -0.70
CA GLY A 412 25.21 -5.68 0.36
C GLY A 412 24.55 -4.37 -0.05
N LYS A 413 25.25 -3.27 0.09
CA LYS A 413 24.75 -1.92 -0.31
C LYS A 413 25.00 -1.59 -1.78
N GLU A 414 25.82 -2.38 -2.47
CA GLU A 414 26.28 -2.05 -3.81
C GLU A 414 25.32 -2.61 -4.86
N ARG A 415 24.98 -1.78 -5.84
CA ARG A 415 24.24 -2.19 -7.02
C ARG A 415 25.17 -3.01 -7.91
N ALA A 416 25.09 -4.34 -7.81
CA ALA A 416 25.98 -5.25 -8.53
C ALA A 416 25.58 -5.44 -10.01
N TYR A 417 24.27 -5.52 -10.28
CA TYR A 417 23.77 -5.73 -11.64
C TYR A 417 22.56 -4.83 -11.91
N THR A 418 22.40 -4.46 -13.18
CA THR A 418 21.21 -3.75 -13.67
C THR A 418 20.82 -4.33 -15.02
N PHE A 419 19.55 -4.68 -15.17
CA PHE A 419 18.99 -5.22 -16.39
C PHE A 419 17.86 -4.34 -16.87
N THR A 420 17.81 -4.06 -18.16
CA THR A 420 16.67 -3.40 -18.79
C THR A 420 15.57 -4.43 -19.05
N ILE A 421 14.35 -4.11 -18.65
CA ILE A 421 13.17 -4.90 -18.98
C ILE A 421 12.63 -4.37 -20.31
N PRO A 422 12.60 -5.16 -21.38
CA PRO A 422 12.03 -4.74 -22.64
C PRO A 422 10.56 -4.36 -22.46
N ARG A 423 10.13 -3.24 -23.04
CA ARG A 423 8.70 -2.92 -23.11
C ARG A 423 8.01 -4.05 -23.89
N PRO A 424 6.93 -4.65 -23.36
CA PRO A 424 6.16 -5.60 -24.16
C PRO A 424 5.74 -4.91 -25.47
N PRO A 425 5.80 -5.61 -26.62
CA PRO A 425 5.29 -5.02 -27.85
C PRO A 425 3.88 -4.51 -27.60
N GLN A 426 3.59 -3.30 -28.05
CA GLN A 426 2.22 -2.79 -28.03
C GLN A 426 1.36 -3.87 -28.66
N ALA A 427 0.26 -4.24 -28.00
CA ALA A 427 -0.59 -5.34 -28.41
C ALA A 427 -1.24 -5.04 -29.78
N GLU A 428 -0.46 -5.15 -30.82
CA GLU A 428 -0.96 -5.47 -32.15
C GLU A 428 -1.24 -6.97 -32.12
N GLN A 429 -2.52 -7.28 -31.77
CA GLN A 429 -3.20 -8.49 -32.19
C GLN A 429 -2.47 -9.84 -32.04
N SER A 430 -1.82 -10.12 -30.93
CA SER A 430 -1.51 -11.52 -30.62
C SER A 430 -2.74 -12.20 -30.02
N ALA A 431 -3.20 -13.29 -30.65
CA ALA A 431 -4.42 -14.04 -30.28
C ALA A 431 -4.30 -14.82 -28.95
N GLY A 432 -3.52 -14.35 -27.97
CA GLY A 432 -3.34 -14.97 -26.66
C GLY A 432 -3.40 -13.95 -25.51
N PRO A 433 -3.68 -14.42 -24.28
CA PRO A 433 -3.64 -13.54 -23.12
C PRO A 433 -2.22 -12.95 -22.97
N PRO A 434 -2.11 -11.66 -22.61
CA PRO A 434 -0.80 -11.03 -22.37
C PRO A 434 -0.05 -11.79 -21.27
N THR A 435 1.23 -12.08 -21.53
CA THR A 435 2.07 -12.70 -20.49
C THR A 435 2.33 -11.71 -19.37
N SER A 436 2.11 -12.12 -18.11
CA SER A 436 2.48 -11.32 -16.94
C SER A 436 3.98 -11.30 -16.66
N LEU A 437 4.74 -12.26 -17.19
CA LEU A 437 6.19 -12.31 -17.03
C LEU A 437 6.85 -11.15 -17.77
N ARG A 438 7.60 -10.31 -17.04
CA ARG A 438 8.32 -9.15 -17.55
C ARG A 438 9.81 -9.39 -17.66
N PHE A 439 10.36 -10.16 -16.72
CA PHE A 439 11.78 -10.48 -16.65
C PHE A 439 11.99 -11.81 -15.92
N ALA A 440 12.96 -12.58 -16.35
CA ALA A 440 13.43 -13.76 -15.65
C ALA A 440 14.96 -13.87 -15.79
N LEU A 441 15.60 -14.19 -14.69
CA LEU A 441 17.02 -14.49 -14.58
C LEU A 441 17.16 -15.75 -13.72
N HIS A 442 17.86 -16.73 -14.20
CA HIS A 442 18.07 -17.99 -13.48
C HIS A 442 19.55 -18.24 -13.31
N ASP A 443 19.92 -18.73 -12.15
CA ASP A 443 21.25 -19.23 -11.82
C ASP A 443 22.41 -18.25 -12.12
N LEU A 444 22.20 -16.96 -11.85
CA LEU A 444 23.29 -15.97 -11.92
C LEU A 444 24.30 -16.27 -10.80
N PRO A 445 25.55 -16.64 -11.15
CA PRO A 445 26.57 -16.85 -10.14
C PRO A 445 27.03 -15.51 -9.55
N ILE A 446 27.11 -15.45 -8.24
CA ILE A 446 27.73 -14.35 -7.49
C ILE A 446 28.78 -14.93 -6.54
N HIS A 447 29.83 -14.15 -6.29
CA HIS A 447 30.86 -14.50 -5.32
C HIS A 447 31.02 -13.37 -4.30
N VAL A 448 30.99 -13.72 -3.02
CA VAL A 448 31.26 -12.80 -1.91
C VAL A 448 32.36 -13.37 -1.00
N THR A 449 33.23 -12.51 -0.52
CA THR A 449 34.40 -12.91 0.32
C THR A 449 34.15 -12.74 1.82
N ARG A 450 32.97 -12.27 2.20
CA ARG A 450 32.51 -12.06 3.59
C ARG A 450 31.00 -12.10 3.61
N ASP A 451 30.43 -12.33 4.78
CA ASP A 451 28.98 -12.28 5.00
C ASP A 451 28.36 -11.02 4.40
N SER A 452 27.27 -11.24 3.72
CA SER A 452 26.60 -10.20 2.95
C SER A 452 25.09 -10.48 2.86
N PHE A 453 24.40 -9.75 2.03
CA PHE A 453 22.98 -10.00 1.73
C PHE A 453 22.66 -9.61 0.29
N VAL A 454 21.60 -10.18 -0.27
CA VAL A 454 21.11 -9.88 -1.60
C VAL A 454 19.72 -9.29 -1.53
N THR A 455 19.49 -8.17 -2.21
CA THR A 455 18.16 -7.58 -2.44
C THR A 455 17.96 -7.27 -3.92
N ALA A 456 16.71 -7.20 -4.35
CA ALA A 456 16.34 -6.84 -5.71
C ALA A 456 15.38 -5.65 -5.73
N ARG A 457 15.46 -4.85 -6.80
CA ARG A 457 14.64 -3.65 -7.00
C ARG A 457 14.11 -3.61 -8.43
N VAL A 458 12.82 -3.35 -8.60
CA VAL A 458 12.15 -3.12 -9.89
C VAL A 458 11.69 -1.67 -9.96
N GLU A 459 11.88 -1.06 -11.11
CA GLU A 459 11.50 0.34 -11.37
C GLU A 459 10.81 0.48 -12.70
N ALA A 460 9.93 1.48 -12.79
CA ALA A 460 9.34 1.95 -14.02
C ALA A 460 9.71 3.41 -14.31
N ASP A 461 9.74 3.75 -15.59
CA ASP A 461 9.96 5.14 -16.05
C ASP A 461 8.65 5.91 -16.22
N THR A 462 7.49 5.24 -16.14
CA THR A 462 6.16 5.82 -16.26
C THR A 462 5.36 5.64 -14.99
N SER A 463 4.49 6.63 -14.69
CA SER A 463 3.62 6.64 -13.53
C SER A 463 2.38 5.78 -13.73
N ILE A 464 1.81 5.27 -12.62
CA ILE A 464 0.50 4.61 -12.55
C ILE A 464 -0.59 5.54 -11.98
N ALA A 465 -0.30 6.83 -11.83
CA ALA A 465 -1.22 7.84 -11.27
C ALA A 465 -2.56 7.92 -12.00
N HIS A 466 -2.57 7.64 -13.32
CA HIS A 466 -3.80 7.61 -14.10
C HIS A 466 -4.84 6.64 -13.52
N TYR A 467 -4.39 5.47 -13.06
CA TYR A 467 -5.26 4.45 -12.44
C TYR A 467 -5.61 4.78 -10.99
N LEU A 468 -4.67 5.33 -10.24
CA LEU A 468 -4.84 5.57 -8.80
C LEU A 468 -5.48 6.92 -8.47
N GLY A 469 -5.30 7.94 -9.30
CA GLY A 469 -5.69 9.31 -8.98
C GLY A 469 -4.87 9.94 -7.87
N GLN A 470 -3.63 9.45 -7.68
CA GLN A 470 -2.77 9.87 -6.59
C GLN A 470 -1.39 10.25 -7.12
N GLY A 471 -1.09 11.54 -7.15
CA GLY A 471 0.20 12.14 -7.50
C GLY A 471 0.91 11.50 -8.70
N ASP A 472 2.23 11.48 -8.67
CA ASP A 472 3.09 10.79 -9.64
C ASP A 472 3.44 9.38 -9.15
N ALA A 473 2.44 8.61 -8.74
CA ALA A 473 2.63 7.25 -8.21
C ALA A 473 3.48 6.38 -9.14
N LEU A 474 4.56 5.82 -8.60
CA LEU A 474 5.52 5.03 -9.34
C LEU A 474 5.16 3.54 -9.27
N ALA A 475 5.37 2.81 -10.37
CA ALA A 475 5.43 1.36 -10.32
C ALA A 475 6.83 0.93 -9.86
N PHE A 476 6.87 0.21 -8.73
CA PHE A 476 8.11 -0.10 -8.03
C PHE A 476 7.95 -1.38 -7.20
N ALA A 477 9.03 -2.14 -7.04
CA ALA A 477 9.14 -3.21 -6.05
C ALA A 477 10.54 -3.27 -5.46
N PHE A 478 10.64 -3.70 -4.19
CA PHE A 478 11.90 -3.89 -3.48
C PHE A 478 11.80 -5.08 -2.53
N SER A 479 12.71 -6.05 -2.66
CA SER A 479 12.73 -7.23 -1.79
C SER A 479 13.40 -6.95 -0.45
N ASN A 480 12.95 -7.62 0.59
CA ASN A 480 13.78 -7.85 1.76
C ASN A 480 15.00 -8.72 1.40
N PRO A 481 16.04 -8.77 2.26
CA PRO A 481 17.26 -9.49 1.96
C PRO A 481 17.13 -11.02 2.06
N VAL A 482 17.90 -11.72 1.23
CA VAL A 482 18.42 -13.05 1.51
C VAL A 482 19.80 -12.87 2.10
N PHE A 483 20.07 -13.41 3.30
CA PHE A 483 21.35 -13.26 3.98
C PHE A 483 22.34 -14.35 3.53
N LEU A 484 23.61 -13.99 3.40
CA LEU A 484 24.68 -14.86 2.89
C LEU A 484 25.72 -15.09 3.99
N ASP A 485 25.89 -16.34 4.40
CA ASP A 485 27.00 -16.81 5.20
C ASP A 485 28.10 -17.30 4.23
N ALA A 486 29.12 -16.50 4.06
CA ALA A 486 30.12 -16.67 2.99
C ALA A 486 31.20 -17.71 3.31
N ASP A 487 31.43 -18.02 4.56
CA ASP A 487 32.41 -19.04 5.01
C ASP A 487 31.75 -20.33 5.53
N GLY A 488 30.42 -20.32 5.63
CA GLY A 488 29.61 -21.47 6.00
C GLY A 488 29.82 -21.91 7.44
N ASP A 489 30.19 -20.98 8.34
CA ASP A 489 30.38 -21.25 9.76
C ASP A 489 29.07 -21.25 10.57
N GLY A 490 27.95 -20.87 9.94
CA GLY A 490 26.63 -20.77 10.53
C GLY A 490 26.44 -19.55 11.41
N ARG A 491 27.29 -18.56 11.30
CA ARG A 491 27.27 -17.32 12.10
C ARG A 491 27.38 -16.10 11.20
N THR A 492 26.31 -15.38 11.06
CA THR A 492 26.32 -14.08 10.39
C THR A 492 26.00 -12.97 11.37
N PRO A 493 26.29 -11.71 11.05
CA PRO A 493 25.87 -10.56 11.85
C PRO A 493 24.35 -10.50 12.08
N TRP A 494 23.56 -11.18 11.24
CA TRP A 494 22.10 -11.21 11.28
C TRP A 494 21.51 -12.48 11.88
N SER A 495 22.32 -13.47 12.21
CA SER A 495 21.88 -14.70 12.90
C SER A 495 21.22 -14.34 14.22
N ARG A 496 20.06 -14.95 14.49
CA ARG A 496 19.38 -14.75 15.78
C ARG A 496 20.14 -15.53 16.85
N PRO A 497 20.32 -14.95 18.05
CA PRO A 497 20.93 -15.65 19.16
C PRO A 497 20.09 -16.86 19.63
#